data_7e38556af57d09cfc2d05437d0964de0
#
_entry.id   7e38556af57d09cfc2d05437d0964de0
#
_cell.length_a   1.000
_cell.length_b   1.000
_cell.length_c   1.000
_cell.angle_alpha   90.00
_cell.angle_beta   90.00
_cell.angle_gamma   90.00
#
_symmetry.space_group_name_H-M   'P 1'
#
loop_
_entity.id
_entity.type
_entity.pdbx_description
1 polymer ?
#
loop_
_entity_poly.entity_id
_entity_poly.type
_entity_poly.pdbx_seq_one_letter_code
_entity_poly.pdbx_strand_id
1 'polypeptide(L)'
;MNSIFTKILSTIKNRKILIINFLFIFWLISYLFLPLNITEDNASFEVVDGSNLNEITEQLVEVNILKDSFRFKLLTTIFAKTESLKRGHYKLKSNATALDLLDMLVYGKESFYSISFPEGLTFDQIIKKIKANKNIKKTLKSYDEETILKAISSNQKHAEGLFFPDSYYFYKNTTDIEILKNANNVLKRKLELAWKNRSDNLPYKNMYEALIMASIIEKEVGILEEAPVIAGVFVNRLNINMPLQSDPTVIYGIRHKFKGNLKKKHLKKYTPFNTYV
;
A
#
# COMPACT_ATOMS: atom_id res chain seq x y z
N MET A 1 35.94 35.12 -60.57
CA MET A 1 34.83 34.15 -60.72
C MET A 1 34.82 33.08 -59.62
N ASN A 2 35.96 32.53 -59.13
CA ASN A 2 36.03 31.46 -58.13
C ASN A 2 35.56 31.87 -56.73
N SER A 3 35.71 33.12 -56.27
CA SER A 3 35.34 33.58 -54.92
C SER A 3 33.83 33.65 -54.70
N ILE A 4 33.05 34.00 -55.69
CA ILE A 4 31.59 34.09 -55.62
C ILE A 4 30.99 32.68 -55.61
N PHE A 5 31.52 31.77 -56.36
CA PHE A 5 31.08 30.40 -56.45
C PHE A 5 31.31 29.61 -55.14
N THR A 6 32.47 29.79 -54.51
CA THR A 6 32.80 29.23 -53.20
C THR A 6 31.89 29.77 -52.10
N LYS A 7 31.56 31.08 -52.14
CA LYS A 7 30.66 31.71 -51.17
C LYS A 7 29.21 31.23 -51.30
N ILE A 8 28.72 31.02 -52.52
CA ILE A 8 27.39 30.43 -52.79
C ILE A 8 27.33 28.98 -52.31
N LEU A 9 28.34 28.16 -52.62
CA LEU A 9 28.44 26.78 -52.19
C LEU A 9 28.49 26.65 -50.63
N SER A 10 29.24 27.50 -49.96
CA SER A 10 29.30 27.53 -48.51
C SER A 10 27.95 27.95 -47.86
N THR A 11 27.26 28.93 -48.49
CA THR A 11 25.91 29.33 -48.01
C THR A 11 24.87 28.23 -48.18
N ILE A 12 24.89 27.49 -49.30
CA ILE A 12 24.01 26.35 -49.56
C ILE A 12 24.32 25.21 -48.57
N LYS A 13 25.60 24.90 -48.33
CA LYS A 13 26.05 23.91 -47.40
C LYS A 13 25.58 24.25 -45.96
N ASN A 14 25.75 25.51 -45.53
CA ASN A 14 25.33 25.96 -44.23
C ASN A 14 23.79 25.91 -44.06
N ARG A 15 23.01 26.29 -45.09
CA ARG A 15 21.55 26.16 -45.07
C ARG A 15 21.11 24.70 -44.96
N LYS A 16 21.74 23.76 -45.68
CA LYS A 16 21.44 22.34 -45.55
C LYS A 16 21.73 21.80 -44.12
N ILE A 17 22.87 22.20 -43.53
CA ILE A 17 23.23 21.83 -42.17
C ILE A 17 22.20 22.39 -41.18
N LEU A 18 21.76 23.63 -41.34
CA LEU A 18 20.71 24.24 -40.51
C LEU A 18 19.38 23.50 -40.60
N ILE A 19 18.96 23.12 -41.78
CA ILE A 19 17.73 22.33 -42.01
C ILE A 19 17.84 20.95 -41.36
N ILE A 20 18.97 20.27 -41.50
CA ILE A 20 19.20 18.97 -40.87
C ILE A 20 19.16 19.08 -39.33
N ASN A 21 19.82 20.08 -38.78
CA ASN A 21 19.78 20.32 -37.34
C ASN A 21 18.37 20.65 -36.87
N PHE A 22 17.62 21.45 -37.59
CA PHE A 22 16.24 21.77 -37.27
C PHE A 22 15.34 20.51 -37.27
N LEU A 23 15.48 19.69 -38.29
CA LEU A 23 14.73 18.41 -38.39
C LEU A 23 15.11 17.44 -37.28
N PHE A 24 16.39 17.39 -36.93
CA PHE A 24 16.86 16.56 -35.80
C PHE A 24 16.30 17.04 -34.46
N ILE A 25 16.34 18.36 -34.20
CA ILE A 25 15.77 18.96 -32.99
C ILE A 25 14.26 18.73 -32.94
N PHE A 26 13.57 18.97 -34.07
CA PHE A 26 12.13 18.72 -34.17
C PHE A 26 11.78 17.25 -33.90
N TRP A 27 12.55 16.30 -34.46
CA TRP A 27 12.38 14.88 -34.22
C TRP A 27 12.60 14.50 -32.75
N LEU A 28 13.58 15.11 -32.07
CA LEU A 28 13.84 14.89 -30.66
C LEU A 28 12.72 15.50 -29.77
N ILE A 29 12.30 16.73 -30.08
CA ILE A 29 11.23 17.41 -29.35
C ILE A 29 9.90 16.66 -29.51
N SER A 30 9.58 16.18 -30.70
CA SER A 30 8.36 15.42 -30.93
C SER A 30 8.32 14.14 -30.08
N TYR A 31 9.45 13.50 -29.83
CA TYR A 31 9.55 12.32 -28.99
C TYR A 31 9.16 12.58 -27.52
N LEU A 32 9.36 13.81 -27.00
CA LEU A 32 9.00 14.16 -25.65
C LEU A 32 7.48 14.10 -25.40
N PHE A 33 6.71 14.46 -26.41
CA PHE A 33 5.26 14.68 -26.29
C PHE A 33 4.40 13.59 -26.95
N LEU A 34 5.01 12.75 -27.77
CA LEU A 34 4.28 11.63 -28.38
C LEU A 34 4.05 10.52 -27.34
N PRO A 35 2.83 9.94 -27.30
CA PRO A 35 2.55 8.84 -26.38
C PRO A 35 3.42 7.62 -26.71
N LEU A 36 3.86 6.93 -25.68
CA LEU A 36 4.58 5.66 -25.75
C LEU A 36 3.62 4.53 -26.17
N ASN A 37 4.17 3.40 -26.58
CA ASN A 37 3.37 2.23 -26.97
C ASN A 37 2.95 1.42 -25.74
N ILE A 38 1.94 1.91 -25.01
CA ILE A 38 1.48 1.31 -23.74
C ILE A 38 0.18 0.57 -23.97
N THR A 39 0.18 -0.72 -23.63
CA THR A 39 -0.95 -1.63 -23.60
C THR A 39 -1.22 -2.11 -22.18
N GLU A 40 -2.32 -2.80 -21.92
CA GLU A 40 -2.58 -3.38 -20.60
C GLU A 40 -1.49 -4.37 -20.16
N ASP A 41 -0.91 -5.11 -21.11
CA ASP A 41 0.09 -6.14 -20.83
C ASP A 41 1.47 -5.56 -20.47
N ASN A 42 1.85 -4.41 -21.05
CA ASN A 42 3.17 -3.79 -20.81
C ASN A 42 3.12 -2.54 -19.93
N ALA A 43 1.94 -2.11 -19.51
CA ALA A 43 1.79 -0.90 -18.69
C ALA A 43 2.57 -0.94 -17.37
N SER A 44 2.88 -2.13 -16.86
CA SER A 44 3.59 -2.34 -15.58
C SER A 44 4.95 -2.99 -15.81
N PHE A 45 6.00 -2.37 -15.26
CA PHE A 45 7.37 -2.89 -15.34
C PHE A 45 8.10 -2.66 -14.02
N GLU A 46 9.22 -3.37 -13.82
CA GLU A 46 10.04 -3.28 -12.62
C GLU A 46 11.46 -2.81 -12.97
N VAL A 47 11.96 -1.83 -12.25
CA VAL A 47 13.37 -1.45 -12.28
C VAL A 47 14.05 -2.06 -11.06
N VAL A 48 14.96 -3.02 -11.30
CA VAL A 48 15.70 -3.73 -10.25
C VAL A 48 16.74 -2.83 -9.61
N ASP A 49 17.05 -3.08 -8.33
CA ASP A 49 18.08 -2.32 -7.61
C ASP A 49 19.46 -2.53 -8.25
N GLY A 50 20.16 -1.42 -8.48
CA GLY A 50 21.47 -1.43 -9.13
C GLY A 50 21.45 -1.42 -10.65
N SER A 51 20.27 -1.46 -11.29
CA SER A 51 20.18 -1.36 -12.76
C SER A 51 20.70 -0.01 -13.26
N ASN A 52 21.57 -0.06 -14.25
CA ASN A 52 22.06 1.13 -14.94
C ASN A 52 21.12 1.56 -16.08
N LEU A 53 21.33 2.78 -16.63
CA LEU A 53 20.48 3.33 -17.70
C LEU A 53 20.39 2.39 -18.91
N ASN A 54 21.46 1.67 -19.26
CA ASN A 54 21.45 0.76 -20.41
C ASN A 54 20.50 -0.41 -20.17
N GLU A 55 20.62 -1.06 -19.00
CA GLU A 55 19.76 -2.18 -18.60
C GLU A 55 18.30 -1.77 -18.54
N ILE A 56 18.00 -0.61 -17.91
CA ILE A 56 16.62 -0.09 -17.83
C ILE A 56 16.04 0.15 -19.23
N THR A 57 16.81 0.79 -20.13
CA THR A 57 16.30 1.11 -21.46
C THR A 57 16.15 -0.13 -22.36
N GLU A 58 17.03 -1.12 -22.24
CA GLU A 58 16.92 -2.40 -22.93
C GLU A 58 15.69 -3.17 -22.48
N GLN A 59 15.47 -3.26 -21.18
CA GLN A 59 14.26 -3.86 -20.60
C GLN A 59 12.99 -3.18 -21.10
N LEU A 60 12.96 -1.84 -21.15
CA LEU A 60 11.80 -1.09 -21.65
C LEU A 60 11.55 -1.30 -23.15
N VAL A 61 12.58 -1.61 -23.94
CA VAL A 61 12.47 -2.01 -25.34
C VAL A 61 11.94 -3.44 -25.45
N GLU A 62 12.44 -4.38 -24.66
CA GLU A 62 11.99 -5.78 -24.63
C GLU A 62 10.48 -5.90 -24.33
N VAL A 63 9.98 -5.10 -23.38
CA VAL A 63 8.55 -5.06 -23.06
C VAL A 63 7.74 -4.15 -24.00
N ASN A 64 8.33 -3.66 -25.09
CA ASN A 64 7.70 -2.80 -26.11
C ASN A 64 7.13 -1.45 -25.61
N ILE A 65 7.58 -0.94 -24.48
CA ILE A 65 7.25 0.42 -24.03
C ILE A 65 8.02 1.45 -24.86
N LEU A 66 9.31 1.21 -25.09
CA LEU A 66 10.15 2.02 -25.99
C LEU A 66 10.35 1.31 -27.33
N LYS A 67 10.35 2.07 -28.41
CA LYS A 67 10.67 1.55 -29.75
C LYS A 67 12.18 1.35 -29.96
N ASP A 68 12.99 2.18 -29.31
CA ASP A 68 14.45 2.11 -29.30
C ASP A 68 15.00 2.72 -28.00
N SER A 69 16.19 2.28 -27.61
CA SER A 69 16.86 2.77 -26.40
C SER A 69 17.57 4.12 -26.62
N PHE A 70 17.95 4.46 -27.87
CA PHE A 70 18.80 5.60 -28.17
C PHE A 70 18.16 6.94 -27.78
N ARG A 71 16.91 7.17 -28.19
CA ARG A 71 16.21 8.43 -27.92
C ARG A 71 16.00 8.67 -26.44
N PHE A 72 15.65 7.63 -25.71
CA PHE A 72 15.45 7.75 -24.26
C PHE A 72 16.77 7.96 -23.53
N LYS A 73 17.86 7.28 -23.91
CA LYS A 73 19.23 7.53 -23.38
C LYS A 73 19.67 8.96 -23.64
N LEU A 74 19.45 9.47 -24.85
CA LEU A 74 19.77 10.87 -25.21
C LEU A 74 18.95 11.84 -24.35
N LEU A 75 17.66 11.59 -24.16
CA LEU A 75 16.80 12.39 -23.30
C LEU A 75 17.32 12.45 -21.87
N THR A 76 17.60 11.30 -21.23
CA THR A 76 18.12 11.24 -19.88
C THR A 76 19.44 11.98 -19.72
N THR A 77 20.29 11.91 -20.75
CA THR A 77 21.58 12.61 -20.77
C THR A 77 21.39 14.13 -20.87
N ILE A 78 20.52 14.62 -21.76
CA ILE A 78 20.22 16.05 -21.93
C ILE A 78 19.66 16.64 -20.64
N PHE A 79 18.79 15.92 -19.94
CA PHE A 79 18.23 16.37 -18.66
C PHE A 79 19.15 16.11 -17.46
N ALA A 80 20.38 15.58 -17.66
CA ALA A 80 21.35 15.23 -16.61
C ALA A 80 20.73 14.33 -15.50
N LYS A 81 19.92 13.34 -15.90
CA LYS A 81 19.19 12.45 -14.98
C LYS A 81 19.65 11.00 -15.02
N THR A 82 20.79 10.71 -15.67
CA THR A 82 21.32 9.35 -15.86
C THR A 82 21.57 8.58 -14.57
N GLU A 83 21.98 9.29 -13.50
CA GLU A 83 22.27 8.70 -12.17
C GLU A 83 21.12 8.84 -11.16
N SER A 84 20.01 9.46 -11.58
CA SER A 84 18.89 9.78 -10.68
C SER A 84 17.72 8.80 -10.79
N LEU A 85 17.87 7.76 -11.61
CA LEU A 85 16.79 6.79 -11.85
C LEU A 85 16.60 5.90 -10.62
N LYS A 86 15.38 5.83 -10.13
CA LYS A 86 15.03 5.07 -8.93
C LYS A 86 14.53 3.68 -9.29
N ARG A 87 14.87 2.71 -8.43
CA ARG A 87 14.29 1.36 -8.47
C ARG A 87 12.82 1.38 -8.11
N GLY A 88 12.08 0.36 -8.52
CA GLY A 88 10.71 0.13 -8.08
C GLY A 88 9.80 -0.43 -9.15
N HIS A 89 8.55 -0.64 -8.77
CA HIS A 89 7.50 -1.05 -9.69
C HIS A 89 6.75 0.17 -10.20
N TYR A 90 6.69 0.28 -11.52
CA TYR A 90 6.08 1.41 -12.19
C TYR A 90 4.87 0.95 -13.00
N LYS A 91 3.83 1.80 -13.05
CA LYS A 91 2.68 1.61 -13.92
C LYS A 91 2.42 2.88 -14.71
N LEU A 92 2.57 2.79 -16.02
CA LEU A 92 2.32 3.87 -16.96
C LEU A 92 0.83 3.96 -17.31
N LYS A 93 0.37 5.18 -17.53
CA LYS A 93 -0.95 5.42 -18.13
C LYS A 93 -0.85 5.16 -19.64
N SER A 94 -1.97 4.78 -20.27
CA SER A 94 -2.02 4.48 -21.71
C SER A 94 -1.57 5.64 -22.63
N ASN A 95 -1.65 6.87 -22.15
CA ASN A 95 -1.24 8.08 -22.86
C ASN A 95 0.08 8.68 -22.37
N ALA A 96 0.87 7.94 -21.55
CA ALA A 96 2.12 8.45 -21.02
C ALA A 96 3.15 8.70 -22.11
N THR A 97 3.91 9.77 -21.96
CA THR A 97 4.98 10.22 -22.87
C THR A 97 6.35 9.77 -22.36
N ALA A 98 7.41 9.96 -23.18
CA ALA A 98 8.78 9.72 -22.74
C ALA A 98 9.19 10.63 -21.57
N LEU A 99 8.64 11.84 -21.49
CA LEU A 99 8.88 12.75 -20.40
C LEU A 99 8.21 12.25 -19.11
N ASP A 100 6.94 11.78 -19.18
CA ASP A 100 6.25 11.18 -18.04
C ASP A 100 7.01 9.97 -17.50
N LEU A 101 7.54 9.12 -18.39
CA LEU A 101 8.37 7.98 -18.01
C LEU A 101 9.64 8.42 -17.29
N LEU A 102 10.35 9.43 -17.83
CA LEU A 102 11.55 9.98 -17.21
C LEU A 102 11.24 10.55 -15.81
N ASP A 103 10.20 11.38 -15.70
CA ASP A 103 9.77 11.95 -14.42
C ASP A 103 9.40 10.87 -13.41
N MET A 104 8.71 9.82 -13.86
CA MET A 104 8.36 8.69 -13.01
C MET A 104 9.60 7.97 -12.48
N LEU A 105 10.58 7.72 -13.33
CA LEU A 105 11.84 7.05 -12.95
C LEU A 105 12.70 7.93 -12.02
N VAL A 106 12.76 9.24 -12.27
CA VAL A 106 13.58 10.18 -11.48
C VAL A 106 12.96 10.47 -10.12
N TYR A 107 11.66 10.75 -10.08
CA TYR A 107 10.97 11.10 -8.83
C TYR A 107 10.48 9.88 -8.06
N GLY A 108 10.58 8.68 -8.63
CA GLY A 108 10.16 7.45 -7.97
C GLY A 108 8.64 7.41 -7.76
N LYS A 109 7.85 7.82 -8.77
CA LYS A 109 6.39 7.69 -8.75
C LYS A 109 6.00 6.23 -8.98
N GLU A 110 6.40 5.39 -8.04
CA GLU A 110 6.14 3.95 -8.06
C GLU A 110 4.65 3.66 -8.01
N SER A 111 4.23 2.58 -8.67
CA SER A 111 2.87 2.06 -8.53
C SER A 111 2.72 1.29 -7.24
N PHE A 112 1.94 1.83 -6.32
CA PHE A 112 1.55 1.13 -5.12
C PHE A 112 0.32 0.26 -5.37
N TYR A 113 0.32 -0.91 -4.79
CA TYR A 113 -0.88 -1.68 -4.51
C TYR A 113 -1.40 -1.31 -3.14
N SER A 114 -2.66 -1.56 -2.88
CA SER A 114 -3.24 -1.36 -1.55
C SER A 114 -4.00 -2.58 -1.09
N ILE A 115 -3.99 -2.79 0.22
CA ILE A 115 -4.87 -3.72 0.89
C ILE A 115 -5.56 -2.99 2.03
N SER A 116 -6.89 -3.00 2.04
CA SER A 116 -7.66 -2.34 3.08
C SER A 116 -8.11 -3.34 4.14
N PHE A 117 -7.90 -2.99 5.39
CA PHE A 117 -8.45 -3.64 6.57
C PHE A 117 -9.48 -2.71 7.20
N PRO A 118 -10.76 -2.78 6.80
CA PRO A 118 -11.82 -2.00 7.44
C PRO A 118 -11.91 -2.33 8.93
N GLU A 119 -12.47 -1.41 9.69
CA GLU A 119 -12.79 -1.57 11.10
C GLU A 119 -13.66 -2.80 11.35
N GLY A 120 -13.51 -3.39 12.51
CA GLY A 120 -14.31 -4.55 12.92
C GLY A 120 -13.99 -5.86 12.20
N LEU A 121 -12.93 -5.96 11.36
CA LEU A 121 -12.49 -7.24 10.83
C LEU A 121 -11.92 -8.13 11.92
N THR A 122 -12.22 -9.43 11.84
CA THR A 122 -11.54 -10.45 12.65
C THR A 122 -10.17 -10.79 12.08
N PHE A 123 -9.31 -11.39 12.90
CA PHE A 123 -8.01 -11.92 12.46
C PHE A 123 -8.16 -12.86 11.24
N ASP A 124 -9.10 -13.80 11.29
CA ASP A 124 -9.35 -14.72 10.17
C ASP A 124 -9.69 -13.98 8.85
N GLN A 125 -10.46 -12.90 8.95
CA GLN A 125 -10.83 -12.08 7.78
C GLN A 125 -9.64 -11.32 7.23
N ILE A 126 -8.78 -10.77 8.08
CA ILE A 126 -7.52 -10.12 7.66
C ILE A 126 -6.63 -11.12 6.93
N ILE A 127 -6.42 -12.30 7.51
CA ILE A 127 -5.62 -13.36 6.89
C ILE A 127 -6.20 -13.80 5.55
N LYS A 128 -7.53 -13.92 5.45
CA LYS A 128 -8.20 -14.23 4.18
C LYS A 128 -7.91 -13.17 3.11
N LYS A 129 -7.94 -11.88 3.46
CA LYS A 129 -7.58 -10.79 2.53
C LYS A 129 -6.11 -10.85 2.09
N ILE A 130 -5.19 -11.09 3.02
CA ILE A 130 -3.76 -11.27 2.73
C ILE A 130 -3.56 -12.43 1.74
N LYS A 131 -4.16 -13.61 2.03
CA LYS A 131 -4.05 -14.80 1.18
C LYS A 131 -4.61 -14.57 -0.23
N ALA A 132 -5.72 -13.86 -0.35
CA ALA A 132 -6.39 -13.59 -1.62
C ALA A 132 -5.64 -12.58 -2.51
N ASN A 133 -4.82 -11.72 -1.95
CA ASN A 133 -4.11 -10.69 -2.71
C ASN A 133 -2.92 -11.28 -3.48
N LYS A 134 -2.99 -11.22 -4.82
CA LYS A 134 -1.98 -11.81 -5.74
C LYS A 134 -0.67 -11.00 -5.78
N ASN A 135 -0.69 -9.73 -5.39
CA ASN A 135 0.48 -8.85 -5.44
C ASN A 135 1.35 -8.93 -4.18
N ILE A 136 0.88 -9.65 -3.14
CA ILE A 136 1.61 -9.89 -1.90
C ILE A 136 2.39 -11.19 -2.05
N LYS A 137 3.70 -11.16 -1.78
CA LYS A 137 4.55 -12.35 -1.72
C LYS A 137 4.26 -13.14 -0.45
N LYS A 138 3.81 -14.38 -0.59
CA LYS A 138 3.51 -15.27 0.53
C LYS A 138 4.81 -15.92 1.02
N THR A 139 5.24 -15.58 2.23
CA THR A 139 6.48 -16.08 2.84
C THR A 139 6.24 -16.88 4.12
N LEU A 140 5.06 -16.71 4.73
CA LEU A 140 4.68 -17.46 5.91
C LEU A 140 4.38 -18.92 5.58
N LYS A 141 4.96 -19.85 6.35
CA LYS A 141 4.72 -21.29 6.24
C LYS A 141 3.30 -21.66 6.70
N SER A 142 2.79 -20.96 7.69
CA SER A 142 1.44 -21.10 8.23
C SER A 142 0.88 -19.71 8.61
N TYR A 143 -0.44 -19.63 8.68
CA TYR A 143 -1.17 -18.45 9.11
C TYR A 143 -1.95 -18.69 10.40
N ASP A 144 -1.51 -19.67 11.21
CA ASP A 144 -2.01 -19.84 12.57
C ASP A 144 -1.54 -18.69 13.49
N GLU A 145 -2.25 -18.51 14.60
CA GLU A 145 -1.98 -17.43 15.56
C GLU A 145 -0.54 -17.45 16.07
N GLU A 146 0.00 -18.65 16.37
CA GLU A 146 1.35 -18.78 16.93
C GLU A 146 2.42 -18.30 15.94
N THR A 147 2.32 -18.73 14.67
CA THR A 147 3.24 -18.31 13.61
C THR A 147 3.17 -16.80 13.38
N ILE A 148 1.97 -16.23 13.36
CA ILE A 148 1.78 -14.79 13.19
C ILE A 148 2.32 -14.00 14.38
N LEU A 149 2.01 -14.41 15.62
CA LEU A 149 2.51 -13.73 16.82
C LEU A 149 4.04 -13.71 16.87
N LYS A 150 4.68 -14.82 16.51
CA LYS A 150 6.15 -14.88 16.37
C LYS A 150 6.65 -13.92 15.28
N ALA A 151 6.00 -13.92 14.12
CA ALA A 151 6.40 -13.09 12.98
C ALA A 151 6.34 -11.59 13.30
N ILE A 152 5.32 -11.12 14.06
CA ILE A 152 5.16 -9.72 14.47
C ILE A 152 5.85 -9.40 15.80
N SER A 153 6.59 -10.35 16.39
CA SER A 153 7.26 -10.21 17.70
C SER A 153 6.29 -9.73 18.80
N SER A 154 5.15 -10.40 18.92
CA SER A 154 4.12 -10.07 19.92
C SER A 154 4.14 -11.09 21.05
N ASN A 155 4.06 -10.59 22.30
CA ASN A 155 3.93 -11.41 23.51
C ASN A 155 2.47 -11.66 23.90
N GLN A 156 1.51 -11.24 23.08
CA GLN A 156 0.09 -11.49 23.31
C GLN A 156 -0.26 -12.96 23.10
N LYS A 157 -1.35 -13.40 23.72
CA LYS A 157 -1.82 -14.80 23.60
C LYS A 157 -2.61 -15.04 22.31
N HIS A 158 -3.21 -14.00 21.76
CA HIS A 158 -4.07 -14.05 20.57
C HIS A 158 -3.67 -12.98 19.56
N ALA A 159 -3.81 -13.30 18.29
CA ALA A 159 -3.54 -12.36 17.20
C ALA A 159 -4.74 -11.44 16.88
N GLU A 160 -5.91 -11.72 17.47
CA GLU A 160 -7.11 -10.92 17.30
C GLU A 160 -6.90 -9.49 17.81
N GLY A 161 -7.33 -8.50 17.02
CA GLY A 161 -7.23 -7.08 17.36
C GLY A 161 -5.83 -6.48 17.26
N LEU A 162 -4.80 -7.24 16.83
CA LEU A 162 -3.42 -6.75 16.78
C LEU A 162 -3.03 -6.02 15.51
N PHE A 163 -3.96 -5.79 14.59
CA PHE A 163 -3.73 -5.12 13.30
C PHE A 163 -4.62 -3.90 13.19
N PHE A 164 -4.01 -2.71 13.06
CA PHE A 164 -4.78 -1.46 12.99
C PHE A 164 -5.60 -1.43 11.69
N PRO A 165 -6.89 -1.08 11.75
CA PRO A 165 -7.71 -0.91 10.56
C PRO A 165 -7.26 0.33 9.78
N ASP A 166 -6.84 0.12 8.53
CA ASP A 166 -6.37 1.16 7.61
C ASP A 166 -6.22 0.58 6.19
N SER A 167 -5.88 1.45 5.23
CA SER A 167 -5.43 1.05 3.90
C SER A 167 -3.92 1.07 3.81
N TYR A 168 -3.31 -0.11 3.64
CA TYR A 168 -1.86 -0.29 3.58
C TYR A 168 -1.39 -0.29 2.13
N TYR A 169 -0.58 0.70 1.77
CA TYR A 169 0.07 0.78 0.46
C TYR A 169 1.37 -0.03 0.50
N PHE A 170 1.63 -0.78 -0.57
CA PHE A 170 2.78 -1.65 -0.66
C PHE A 170 3.23 -1.82 -2.11
N TYR A 171 4.49 -2.18 -2.32
CA TYR A 171 5.03 -2.50 -3.65
C TYR A 171 4.71 -3.96 -4.01
N LYS A 172 4.74 -4.28 -5.31
CA LYS A 172 4.63 -5.67 -5.75
C LYS A 172 5.71 -6.52 -5.08
N ASN A 173 5.36 -7.72 -4.70
CA ASN A 173 6.23 -8.65 -3.97
C ASN A 173 6.61 -8.24 -2.52
N THR A 174 6.05 -7.17 -1.96
CA THR A 174 6.08 -6.97 -0.51
C THR A 174 5.54 -8.22 0.18
N THR A 175 6.21 -8.67 1.22
CA THR A 175 5.85 -9.91 1.89
C THR A 175 4.63 -9.75 2.79
N ASP A 176 3.90 -10.83 2.99
CA ASP A 176 2.79 -10.92 3.94
C ASP A 176 3.21 -10.53 5.37
N ILE A 177 4.42 -10.92 5.78
CA ILE A 177 4.99 -10.55 7.09
C ILE A 177 5.18 -9.04 7.19
N GLU A 178 5.71 -8.38 6.14
CA GLU A 178 5.94 -6.92 6.16
C GLU A 178 4.64 -6.14 6.32
N ILE A 179 3.58 -6.54 5.62
CA ILE A 179 2.26 -5.90 5.73
C ILE A 179 1.68 -6.08 7.13
N LEU A 180 1.73 -7.30 7.68
CA LEU A 180 1.24 -7.59 9.03
C LEU A 180 2.05 -6.85 10.10
N LYS A 181 3.39 -6.81 9.98
CA LYS A 181 4.24 -6.01 10.86
C LYS A 181 3.90 -4.53 10.80
N ASN A 182 3.69 -3.98 9.61
CA ASN A 182 3.32 -2.58 9.46
C ASN A 182 1.99 -2.29 10.17
N ALA A 183 0.96 -3.11 9.94
CA ALA A 183 -0.35 -2.95 10.58
C ALA A 183 -0.26 -3.06 12.12
N ASN A 184 0.56 -3.97 12.64
CA ASN A 184 0.81 -4.11 14.07
C ASN A 184 1.58 -2.91 14.64
N ASN A 185 2.59 -2.40 13.95
CA ASN A 185 3.36 -1.24 14.38
C ASN A 185 2.51 0.05 14.38
N VAL A 186 1.60 0.20 13.42
CA VAL A 186 0.62 1.30 13.42
C VAL A 186 -0.27 1.20 14.65
N LEU A 187 -0.81 0.01 14.95
CA LEU A 187 -1.60 -0.22 16.15
C LEU A 187 -0.84 0.17 17.42
N LYS A 188 0.38 -0.35 17.60
CA LYS A 188 1.19 -0.05 18.79
C LYS A 188 1.33 1.45 19.01
N ARG A 189 1.74 2.19 17.99
CA ARG A 189 1.91 3.65 18.08
C ARG A 189 0.61 4.39 18.40
N LYS A 190 -0.50 4.01 17.74
CA LYS A 190 -1.82 4.62 17.99
C LYS A 190 -2.32 4.32 19.40
N LEU A 191 -2.15 3.08 19.83
CA LEU A 191 -2.57 2.64 21.16
C LEU A 191 -1.75 3.29 22.29
N GLU A 192 -0.43 3.40 22.12
CA GLU A 192 0.46 4.10 23.06
C GLU A 192 0.07 5.58 23.18
N LEU A 193 -0.19 6.24 22.05
CA LEU A 193 -0.61 7.64 22.02
C LEU A 193 -1.98 7.82 22.72
N ALA A 194 -2.95 6.97 22.41
CA ALA A 194 -4.27 6.99 23.03
C ALA A 194 -4.18 6.73 24.54
N TRP A 195 -3.36 5.76 24.94
CA TRP A 195 -3.15 5.44 26.36
C TRP A 195 -2.49 6.57 27.13
N LYS A 196 -1.51 7.26 26.53
CA LYS A 196 -0.87 8.44 27.11
C LYS A 196 -1.85 9.59 27.36
N ASN A 197 -2.77 9.79 26.44
CA ASN A 197 -3.75 10.89 26.45
C ASN A 197 -5.12 10.48 27.03
N ARG A 198 -5.21 9.31 27.66
CA ARG A 198 -6.48 8.84 28.24
C ARG A 198 -6.96 9.73 29.38
N SER A 199 -8.27 9.74 29.61
CA SER A 199 -8.85 10.34 30.80
C SER A 199 -8.41 9.60 32.08
N ASP A 200 -8.34 10.30 33.16
CA ASP A 200 -8.09 9.70 34.49
C ASP A 200 -9.27 8.83 34.93
N ASN A 201 -9.01 7.90 35.84
CA ASN A 201 -10.02 7.03 36.47
C ASN A 201 -10.76 6.08 35.56
N LEU A 202 -10.15 5.70 34.39
CA LEU A 202 -10.68 4.63 33.58
C LEU A 202 -10.45 3.26 34.29
N PRO A 203 -11.40 2.31 34.14
CA PRO A 203 -11.33 1.00 34.81
C PRO A 203 -10.37 0.01 34.11
N TYR A 204 -9.48 0.48 33.28
CA TYR A 204 -8.54 -0.35 32.54
C TYR A 204 -7.17 -0.37 33.24
N LYS A 205 -6.61 -1.56 33.45
CA LYS A 205 -5.30 -1.75 34.09
C LYS A 205 -4.13 -1.45 33.14
N ASN A 206 -4.35 -1.61 31.86
CA ASN A 206 -3.33 -1.43 30.80
C ASN A 206 -3.97 -1.10 29.47
N MET A 207 -3.15 -0.70 28.48
CA MET A 207 -3.60 -0.33 27.13
C MET A 207 -4.26 -1.47 26.37
N TYR A 208 -3.92 -2.74 26.67
CA TYR A 208 -4.53 -3.88 26.00
C TYR A 208 -5.98 -4.09 26.44
N GLU A 209 -6.31 -3.85 27.71
CA GLU A 209 -7.70 -3.86 28.19
C GLU A 209 -8.53 -2.75 27.52
N ALA A 210 -7.94 -1.57 27.31
CA ALA A 210 -8.58 -0.50 26.55
C ALA A 210 -8.82 -0.91 25.08
N LEU A 211 -7.87 -1.61 24.44
CA LEU A 211 -8.04 -2.15 23.11
C LEU A 211 -9.16 -3.20 23.03
N ILE A 212 -9.28 -4.08 24.02
CA ILE A 212 -10.38 -5.03 24.13
C ILE A 212 -11.71 -4.28 24.20
N MET A 213 -11.83 -3.26 25.04
CA MET A 213 -13.05 -2.46 25.13
C MET A 213 -13.36 -1.77 23.79
N ALA A 214 -12.36 -1.17 23.14
CA ALA A 214 -12.54 -0.56 21.83
C ALA A 214 -13.09 -1.57 20.79
N SER A 215 -12.64 -2.82 20.82
CA SER A 215 -13.15 -3.87 19.93
C SER A 215 -14.62 -4.24 20.16
N ILE A 216 -15.08 -4.13 21.43
CA ILE A 216 -16.48 -4.36 21.78
C ILE A 216 -17.33 -3.17 21.33
N ILE A 217 -16.89 -1.95 21.63
CA ILE A 217 -17.56 -0.72 21.21
C ILE A 217 -17.72 -0.69 19.69
N GLU A 218 -16.66 -1.00 18.94
CA GLU A 218 -16.69 -1.05 17.45
C GLU A 218 -17.80 -1.96 16.93
N LYS A 219 -18.14 -3.03 17.65
CA LYS A 219 -19.18 -3.98 17.24
C LYS A 219 -20.59 -3.61 17.71
N GLU A 220 -20.72 -2.73 18.68
CA GLU A 220 -22.00 -2.21 19.18
C GLU A 220 -22.43 -0.93 18.46
N VAL A 221 -21.48 -0.14 17.97
CA VAL A 221 -21.73 1.17 17.36
C VAL A 221 -22.36 1.01 15.97
N GLY A 222 -23.48 1.63 15.78
CA GLY A 222 -24.12 1.76 14.46
C GLY A 222 -23.62 3.00 13.69
N ILE A 223 -23.44 4.10 14.40
CA ILE A 223 -22.88 5.37 13.90
C ILE A 223 -21.81 5.89 14.87
N LEU A 224 -20.73 6.45 14.35
CA LEU A 224 -19.54 6.80 15.12
C LEU A 224 -19.80 7.79 16.26
N GLU A 225 -20.77 8.67 16.10
CA GLU A 225 -21.20 9.66 17.08
C GLU A 225 -21.73 9.04 18.37
N GLU A 226 -22.22 7.81 18.35
CA GLU A 226 -22.71 7.09 19.53
C GLU A 226 -21.58 6.44 20.34
N ALA A 227 -20.39 6.30 19.79
CA ALA A 227 -19.29 5.59 20.42
C ALA A 227 -18.94 6.13 21.84
N PRO A 228 -18.88 7.45 22.09
CA PRO A 228 -18.62 7.96 23.43
C PRO A 228 -19.70 7.58 24.46
N VAL A 229 -20.96 7.54 24.06
CA VAL A 229 -22.08 7.18 24.95
C VAL A 229 -22.01 5.69 25.30
N ILE A 230 -21.81 4.83 24.30
CA ILE A 230 -21.66 3.38 24.49
C ILE A 230 -20.44 3.07 25.35
N ALA A 231 -19.32 3.76 25.11
CA ALA A 231 -18.13 3.64 25.94
C ALA A 231 -18.42 4.00 27.41
N GLY A 232 -19.16 5.10 27.64
CA GLY A 232 -19.57 5.51 28.98
C GLY A 232 -20.44 4.46 29.71
N VAL A 233 -21.36 3.81 28.97
CA VAL A 233 -22.18 2.72 29.54
C VAL A 233 -21.30 1.56 30.01
N PHE A 234 -20.32 1.12 29.17
CA PHE A 234 -19.46 0.01 29.54
C PHE A 234 -18.48 0.37 30.64
N VAL A 235 -17.93 1.58 30.65
CA VAL A 235 -17.10 2.08 31.76
C VAL A 235 -17.89 2.07 33.07
N ASN A 236 -19.14 2.56 33.09
CA ASN A 236 -19.98 2.54 34.26
C ASN A 236 -20.28 1.12 34.77
N ARG A 237 -20.59 0.18 33.82
CA ARG A 237 -20.79 -1.23 34.18
C ARG A 237 -19.55 -1.84 34.83
N LEU A 238 -18.37 -1.60 34.30
CA LEU A 238 -17.11 -2.07 34.89
C LEU A 238 -16.89 -1.49 36.31
N ASN A 239 -17.16 -0.20 36.49
CA ASN A 239 -16.98 0.47 37.78
C ASN A 239 -17.88 -0.07 38.91
N ILE A 240 -19.07 -0.59 38.57
CA ILE A 240 -20.00 -1.20 39.51
C ILE A 240 -19.98 -2.74 39.46
N ASN A 241 -18.95 -3.35 38.82
CA ASN A 241 -18.81 -4.79 38.63
C ASN A 241 -20.04 -5.45 37.95
N MET A 242 -20.70 -4.74 37.06
CA MET A 242 -21.82 -5.27 36.29
C MET A 242 -21.30 -5.94 35.01
N PRO A 243 -21.83 -7.12 34.58
CA PRO A 243 -21.52 -7.72 33.30
C PRO A 243 -21.78 -6.77 32.14
N LEU A 244 -20.89 -6.78 31.10
CA LEU A 244 -21.02 -5.90 29.96
C LEU A 244 -22.24 -6.25 29.10
N GLN A 245 -22.60 -7.53 28.99
CA GLN A 245 -23.78 -8.04 28.27
C GLN A 245 -23.82 -7.58 26.83
N SER A 246 -22.70 -7.74 26.13
CA SER A 246 -22.55 -7.38 24.72
C SER A 246 -22.75 -8.61 23.84
N ASP A 247 -23.76 -8.58 22.98
CA ASP A 247 -24.10 -9.67 22.05
C ASP A 247 -22.94 -10.05 21.10
N PRO A 248 -22.21 -9.09 20.51
CA PRO A 248 -21.01 -9.35 19.71
C PRO A 248 -19.99 -10.27 20.38
N THR A 249 -19.80 -10.18 21.69
CA THR A 249 -18.85 -11.03 22.42
C THR A 249 -19.29 -12.49 22.46
N VAL A 250 -20.60 -12.73 22.58
CA VAL A 250 -21.20 -14.05 22.51
C VAL A 250 -21.06 -14.63 21.10
N ILE A 251 -21.41 -13.83 20.08
CA ILE A 251 -21.29 -14.20 18.68
C ILE A 251 -19.84 -14.57 18.35
N TYR A 252 -18.87 -13.77 18.79
CA TYR A 252 -17.46 -14.04 18.59
C TYR A 252 -17.03 -15.36 19.26
N GLY A 253 -17.46 -15.61 20.49
CA GLY A 253 -17.15 -16.84 21.22
C GLY A 253 -17.69 -18.12 20.57
N ILE A 254 -18.74 -18.01 19.76
CA ILE A 254 -19.35 -19.17 19.04
C ILE A 254 -19.21 -19.07 17.52
N ARG A 255 -18.38 -18.14 17.00
CA ARG A 255 -18.31 -17.75 15.58
C ARG A 255 -18.24 -18.92 14.59
N HIS A 256 -17.52 -20.00 14.92
CA HIS A 256 -17.39 -21.16 14.05
C HIS A 256 -18.68 -21.99 13.90
N LYS A 257 -19.63 -21.83 14.85
CA LYS A 257 -20.92 -22.56 14.87
C LYS A 257 -22.13 -21.63 14.76
N PHE A 258 -21.89 -20.31 14.65
CA PHE A 258 -22.94 -19.30 14.57
C PHE A 258 -23.58 -19.25 13.18
N LYS A 259 -24.92 -19.36 13.14
CA LYS A 259 -25.71 -19.37 11.89
C LYS A 259 -26.61 -18.14 11.75
N GLY A 260 -26.18 -16.98 12.26
CA GLY A 260 -26.86 -15.69 12.05
C GLY A 260 -28.05 -15.40 12.96
N ASN A 261 -28.41 -16.27 13.92
CA ASN A 261 -29.50 -16.01 14.87
C ASN A 261 -29.09 -16.29 16.32
N LEU A 262 -28.96 -15.22 17.12
CA LEU A 262 -28.62 -15.30 18.54
C LEU A 262 -29.85 -15.80 19.33
N LYS A 263 -29.65 -16.81 20.18
CA LYS A 263 -30.70 -17.43 21.02
C LYS A 263 -30.32 -17.34 22.48
N LYS A 264 -31.31 -17.32 23.40
CA LYS A 264 -31.11 -17.33 24.86
C LYS A 264 -30.13 -18.38 25.37
N LYS A 265 -30.07 -19.56 24.74
CA LYS A 265 -29.09 -20.61 25.08
C LYS A 265 -27.65 -20.19 24.79
N HIS A 266 -27.42 -19.31 23.81
CA HIS A 266 -26.09 -18.81 23.48
C HIS A 266 -25.59 -17.82 24.51
N LEU A 267 -26.46 -16.97 25.07
CA LEU A 267 -26.14 -16.01 26.13
C LEU A 267 -25.69 -16.70 27.42
N LYS A 268 -26.22 -17.91 27.68
CA LYS A 268 -25.90 -18.73 28.86
C LYS A 268 -24.69 -19.65 28.66
N LYS A 269 -24.18 -19.72 27.43
CA LYS A 269 -23.07 -20.64 27.11
C LYS A 269 -21.77 -20.00 27.54
N TYR A 270 -21.02 -20.68 28.42
CA TYR A 270 -19.68 -20.23 28.81
C TYR A 270 -18.74 -20.27 27.60
N THR A 271 -18.07 -19.17 27.33
CA THR A 271 -16.89 -19.02 26.48
C THR A 271 -16.00 -17.96 27.10
N PRO A 272 -14.68 -17.96 26.85
CA PRO A 272 -13.78 -16.91 27.39
C PRO A 272 -14.14 -15.49 26.96
N PHE A 273 -15.01 -15.33 25.98
CA PHE A 273 -15.42 -14.04 25.41
C PHE A 273 -16.83 -13.62 25.85
N ASN A 274 -17.65 -14.54 26.37
CA ASN A 274 -19.03 -14.22 26.72
C ASN A 274 -19.10 -13.27 27.92
N THR A 275 -19.63 -12.06 27.71
CA THR A 275 -19.76 -11.02 28.75
C THR A 275 -21.10 -11.03 29.48
N TYR A 276 -21.93 -12.07 29.29
CA TYR A 276 -23.17 -12.28 30.07
C TYR A 276 -22.96 -13.15 31.31
N VAL A 277 -21.90 -13.99 31.29
CA VAL A 277 -21.62 -15.01 32.33
C VAL A 277 -20.16 -15.00 32.74
#